data_9b1c317a47754dccf504c26f5903e083
#
_entry.id   9b1c317a47754dccf504c26f5903e083
#
_cell.length_a   1.000
_cell.length_b   1.000
_cell.length_c   1.000
_cell.angle_alpha   90.00
_cell.angle_beta   90.00
_cell.angle_gamma   90.00
#
_symmetry.space_group_name_H-M   'P 1'
#
loop_
_entity.id
_entity.type
_entity.pdbx_description
1 polymer ?
#
loop_
_entity_poly.entity_id
_entity_poly.type
_entity_poly.pdbx_seq_one_letter_code
_entity_poly.pdbx_strand_id
1 'polypeptide(L)'
;MTMTDTASETKPFQAEVAELLNLMVHSVYSETDIFLRELISNASDALDKLRYESIAKPELMEKGGEPKIRIIPKKAPDTLTIVDNGIGMDRQELIDNLGTIAKSGTKSFISKLTETKDSAGLIGQFGVGFYAAFMVADKITVTSRRAGSNDVWTWTSAGGAGFEIAPASEEAAARVERGTEIVLHLKPDASKYLEDWQIERIVTEYSDNIQFPIELVPEEGEPRQINSASALWQRSKSELSEDDYKQAYKQIAGAFDEPAMTLHYRAEGRQSYAVLLFAPSTKPFDLFEPERKGKIKLYVRRVFITSEAELLPPYLRFLRGVIDSEDLPLNLSREMLQKNPQLAQIRTAVTGKVISELESLAEKKPEDFTKIWDSFGPVLKEGLYEDFERREKLLSLARFTTTAGEKRSLKQYVEAMKENQTEIYYLVGDSLERLKSNPKLESATARGIEVLLLTDPVDAFWTSAQLDFGGKPLKSLSQGDVNFDLIPKLDQDQDKGTKDEAKADEATVIAVIKDALGDRVSDVKASQRLTSSASCLVAGGMGPDRELEKLLARANKGAGSKPILEINLQHPLVATLGDTKTDKAEAADLAFLLLEQAQILDGELPEDPAAFASRLNRLVLRGVVAHG
;
A
#
# COMPACT_ATOMS: atom_id res chain seq x y z
N MET A 1 -14.72 60.39 39.81
CA MET A 1 -14.98 59.25 38.99
C MET A 1 -13.93 58.22 39.34
N THR A 2 -14.28 57.28 40.21
CA THR A 2 -13.43 56.17 40.65
C THR A 2 -13.52 55.05 39.61
N MET A 3 -12.43 54.77 38.91
CA MET A 3 -12.30 53.59 38.05
C MET A 3 -12.28 52.35 38.95
N THR A 4 -13.31 51.54 38.88
CA THR A 4 -13.34 50.24 39.48
C THR A 4 -12.46 49.33 38.62
N ASP A 5 -11.33 48.96 39.18
CA ASP A 5 -10.40 47.96 38.64
C ASP A 5 -11.09 46.58 38.71
N THR A 6 -11.62 46.09 37.61
CA THR A 6 -12.19 44.75 37.50
C THR A 6 -11.05 43.79 37.27
N ALA A 7 -10.45 43.32 38.37
CA ALA A 7 -9.51 42.19 38.31
C ALA A 7 -10.22 40.97 37.71
N SER A 8 -9.66 40.40 36.64
CA SER A 8 -10.15 39.15 36.03
C SER A 8 -9.99 38.01 37.03
N GLU A 9 -11.10 37.38 37.42
CA GLU A 9 -11.10 36.19 38.28
C GLU A 9 -11.02 34.93 37.43
N THR A 10 -9.95 34.16 37.57
CA THR A 10 -9.81 32.84 36.91
C THR A 10 -10.45 31.78 37.80
N LYS A 11 -11.54 31.15 37.32
CA LYS A 11 -12.18 30.00 38.00
C LYS A 11 -11.77 28.69 37.32
N PRO A 12 -11.46 27.62 38.09
CA PRO A 12 -11.25 26.30 37.53
C PRO A 12 -12.56 25.76 36.94
N PHE A 13 -12.47 24.99 35.84
CA PHE A 13 -13.61 24.26 35.33
C PHE A 13 -14.04 23.20 36.34
N GLN A 14 -15.35 23.04 36.55
CA GLN A 14 -15.94 21.94 37.31
C GLN A 14 -16.43 20.88 36.32
N ALA A 15 -16.09 19.62 36.56
CA ALA A 15 -16.53 18.49 35.73
C ALA A 15 -17.47 17.57 36.51
N GLU A 16 -18.62 17.23 35.95
CA GLU A 16 -19.48 16.16 36.46
C GLU A 16 -18.87 14.79 36.05
N VAL A 17 -18.26 14.10 37.03
CA VAL A 17 -17.52 12.86 36.82
C VAL A 17 -18.38 11.77 36.21
N ALA A 18 -19.65 11.66 36.61
CA ALA A 18 -20.59 10.67 36.07
C ALA A 18 -20.89 10.92 34.58
N GLU A 19 -21.03 12.18 34.16
CA GLU A 19 -21.30 12.53 32.77
C GLU A 19 -20.06 12.35 31.88
N LEU A 20 -18.86 12.65 32.40
CA LEU A 20 -17.60 12.34 31.75
C LEU A 20 -17.41 10.82 31.54
N LEU A 21 -17.70 10.00 32.56
CA LEU A 21 -17.67 8.55 32.42
C LEU A 21 -18.66 8.05 31.38
N ASN A 22 -19.87 8.60 31.36
CA ASN A 22 -20.87 8.25 30.38
C ASN A 22 -20.43 8.61 28.95
N LEU A 23 -19.89 9.79 28.73
CA LEU A 23 -19.30 10.20 27.44
C LEU A 23 -18.13 9.29 27.03
N MET A 24 -17.26 8.92 27.95
CA MET A 24 -16.13 8.03 27.67
C MET A 24 -16.59 6.63 27.30
N VAL A 25 -17.58 6.10 28.01
CA VAL A 25 -18.12 4.75 27.78
C VAL A 25 -18.91 4.66 26.46
N HIS A 26 -19.63 5.72 26.07
CA HIS A 26 -20.55 5.65 24.93
C HIS A 26 -20.09 6.43 23.68
N SER A 27 -19.06 7.28 23.76
CA SER A 27 -18.65 8.15 22.66
C SER A 27 -17.19 8.05 22.26
N VAL A 28 -16.33 7.49 23.11
CA VAL A 28 -14.87 7.43 22.84
C VAL A 28 -14.50 6.17 22.07
N TYR A 29 -15.20 5.05 22.31
CA TYR A 29 -14.89 3.77 21.69
C TYR A 29 -15.94 3.39 20.67
N SER A 30 -15.51 3.05 19.46
CA SER A 30 -16.38 2.61 18.36
C SER A 30 -16.87 1.16 18.54
N GLU A 31 -16.10 0.33 19.25
CA GLU A 31 -16.37 -1.10 19.45
C GLU A 31 -16.32 -1.50 20.92
N THR A 32 -17.32 -2.27 21.36
CA THR A 32 -17.40 -2.72 22.76
C THR A 32 -16.29 -3.70 23.15
N ASP A 33 -15.81 -4.51 22.21
CA ASP A 33 -14.78 -5.54 22.44
C ASP A 33 -13.45 -4.96 22.99
N ILE A 34 -13.24 -3.67 22.79
CA ILE A 34 -12.06 -2.92 23.28
C ILE A 34 -11.89 -2.98 24.79
N PHE A 35 -12.95 -3.19 25.58
CA PHE A 35 -12.81 -3.29 27.04
C PHE A 35 -11.82 -4.37 27.45
N LEU A 36 -11.87 -5.53 26.80
CA LEU A 36 -11.00 -6.66 27.13
C LEU A 36 -9.55 -6.36 26.73
N ARG A 37 -9.35 -5.75 25.56
CA ARG A 37 -8.02 -5.25 25.12
C ARG A 37 -7.39 -4.32 26.15
N GLU A 38 -8.16 -3.36 26.67
CA GLU A 38 -7.67 -2.39 27.65
C GLU A 38 -7.30 -3.05 28.98
N LEU A 39 -8.12 -3.98 29.48
CA LEU A 39 -7.84 -4.69 30.72
C LEU A 39 -6.60 -5.60 30.59
N ILE A 40 -6.47 -6.32 29.47
CA ILE A 40 -5.28 -7.13 29.16
C ILE A 40 -4.03 -6.25 29.04
N SER A 41 -4.14 -5.08 28.40
CA SER A 41 -3.02 -4.14 28.29
C SER A 41 -2.57 -3.62 29.65
N ASN A 42 -3.51 -3.31 30.56
CA ASN A 42 -3.19 -2.91 31.94
C ASN A 42 -2.54 -4.04 32.74
N ALA A 43 -3.01 -5.26 32.57
CA ALA A 43 -2.43 -6.46 33.17
C ALA A 43 -1.00 -6.69 32.68
N SER A 44 -0.76 -6.56 31.37
CA SER A 44 0.59 -6.62 30.76
C SER A 44 1.52 -5.57 31.35
N ASP A 45 1.06 -4.32 31.49
CA ASP A 45 1.84 -3.25 32.12
C ASP A 45 2.20 -3.54 33.59
N ALA A 46 1.27 -4.17 34.33
CA ALA A 46 1.52 -4.56 35.71
C ALA A 46 2.60 -5.66 35.81
N LEU A 47 2.62 -6.60 34.87
CA LEU A 47 3.63 -7.64 34.75
C LEU A 47 5.00 -7.06 34.35
N ASP A 48 5.04 -6.12 33.41
CA ASP A 48 6.28 -5.44 33.00
C ASP A 48 6.85 -4.58 34.13
N LYS A 49 6.02 -3.88 34.92
CA LYS A 49 6.45 -3.14 36.09
C LYS A 49 7.05 -4.07 37.16
N LEU A 50 6.42 -5.22 37.39
CA LEU A 50 6.96 -6.23 38.30
C LEU A 50 8.33 -6.70 37.82
N ARG A 51 8.46 -7.06 36.56
CA ARG A 51 9.73 -7.50 35.96
C ARG A 51 10.82 -6.44 36.13
N TYR A 52 10.48 -5.18 35.89
CA TYR A 52 11.43 -4.08 36.03
C TYR A 52 11.85 -3.85 37.51
N GLU A 53 10.90 -3.78 38.45
CA GLU A 53 11.19 -3.57 39.86
C GLU A 53 11.94 -4.76 40.45
N SER A 54 11.71 -5.99 39.94
CA SER A 54 12.40 -7.21 40.41
C SER A 54 13.87 -7.25 40.00
N ILE A 55 14.34 -6.48 39.05
CA ILE A 55 15.77 -6.35 38.72
C ILE A 55 16.55 -5.82 39.96
N ALA A 56 15.96 -4.84 40.64
CA ALA A 56 16.56 -4.28 41.86
C ALA A 56 16.15 -5.04 43.13
N LYS A 57 15.02 -5.76 43.12
CA LYS A 57 14.42 -6.47 44.27
C LYS A 57 13.89 -7.82 43.85
N PRO A 58 14.75 -8.84 43.65
CA PRO A 58 14.36 -10.18 43.18
C PRO A 58 13.29 -10.85 44.08
N GLU A 59 13.23 -10.51 45.32
CA GLU A 59 12.26 -11.03 46.31
C GLU A 59 10.80 -10.73 45.92
N LEU A 60 10.54 -9.73 45.07
CA LEU A 60 9.21 -9.44 44.59
C LEU A 60 8.62 -10.56 43.71
N MET A 61 9.46 -11.42 43.15
CA MET A 61 9.07 -12.57 42.32
C MET A 61 8.83 -13.87 43.11
N GLU A 62 9.19 -13.94 44.38
CA GLU A 62 9.16 -15.20 45.18
C GLU A 62 7.75 -15.79 45.33
N LYS A 63 6.70 -14.93 45.33
CA LYS A 63 5.30 -15.35 45.45
C LYS A 63 4.54 -15.10 44.17
N GLY A 64 3.45 -15.83 43.96
CA GLY A 64 2.50 -15.60 42.86
C GLY A 64 2.83 -16.28 41.53
N GLY A 65 3.91 -17.08 41.47
CA GLY A 65 4.25 -17.93 40.32
C GLY A 65 4.72 -17.15 39.07
N GLU A 66 4.81 -17.86 37.93
CA GLU A 66 5.23 -17.31 36.65
C GLU A 66 4.28 -16.21 36.17
N PRO A 67 4.81 -15.12 35.56
CA PRO A 67 4.02 -14.00 35.06
C PRO A 67 3.01 -14.44 33.98
N LYS A 68 1.72 -14.21 34.26
CA LYS A 68 0.64 -14.55 33.33
C LYS A 68 -0.64 -13.74 33.59
N ILE A 69 -1.53 -13.78 32.63
CA ILE A 69 -2.89 -13.22 32.69
C ILE A 69 -3.89 -14.37 32.60
N ARG A 70 -4.94 -14.35 33.43
CA ARG A 70 -6.01 -15.35 33.37
C ARG A 70 -7.35 -14.66 33.13
N ILE A 71 -8.18 -15.25 32.28
CA ILE A 71 -9.54 -14.81 31.99
C ILE A 71 -10.47 -15.94 32.39
N ILE A 72 -11.42 -15.64 33.29
CA ILE A 72 -12.28 -16.64 33.94
C ILE A 72 -13.75 -16.22 33.73
N PRO A 73 -14.45 -16.75 32.71
CA PRO A 73 -15.89 -16.55 32.55
C PRO A 73 -16.66 -17.42 33.54
N LYS A 74 -17.76 -16.89 34.09
CA LYS A 74 -18.72 -17.64 34.92
C LYS A 74 -20.14 -17.25 34.56
N LYS A 75 -20.96 -18.23 34.20
CA LYS A 75 -22.37 -18.03 33.79
C LYS A 75 -23.35 -17.92 34.98
N ALA A 76 -22.89 -18.30 36.18
CA ALA A 76 -23.67 -18.14 37.41
C ALA A 76 -22.76 -17.83 38.61
N PRO A 77 -22.70 -16.58 39.13
CA PRO A 77 -23.34 -15.36 38.58
C PRO A 77 -22.66 -14.88 37.31
N ASP A 78 -23.33 -14.10 36.46
CA ASP A 78 -22.81 -13.56 35.19
C ASP A 78 -21.57 -12.66 35.43
N THR A 79 -20.39 -13.27 35.53
CA THR A 79 -19.16 -12.54 35.82
C THR A 79 -18.04 -12.94 34.88
N LEU A 80 -17.29 -11.94 34.43
CA LEU A 80 -16.02 -12.12 33.73
C LEU A 80 -14.89 -11.61 34.63
N THR A 81 -13.95 -12.49 34.98
CA THR A 81 -12.84 -12.13 35.86
C THR A 81 -11.52 -12.10 35.09
N ILE A 82 -10.77 -11.02 35.20
CA ILE A 82 -9.41 -10.88 34.66
C ILE A 82 -8.44 -10.81 35.83
N VAL A 83 -7.43 -11.67 35.77
CA VAL A 83 -6.40 -11.78 36.87
C VAL A 83 -5.01 -11.64 36.28
N ASP A 84 -4.22 -10.74 36.82
CA ASP A 84 -2.78 -10.70 36.62
C ASP A 84 -2.04 -10.99 37.93
N ASN A 85 -0.88 -11.58 37.84
CA ASN A 85 0.05 -11.75 38.98
C ASN A 85 1.23 -10.76 38.86
N GLY A 86 0.93 -9.53 38.41
CA GLY A 86 1.89 -8.44 38.25
C GLY A 86 2.24 -7.76 39.59
N ILE A 87 2.65 -6.48 39.48
CA ILE A 87 3.12 -5.69 40.63
C ILE A 87 2.03 -5.44 41.69
N GLY A 88 0.73 -5.44 41.28
CA GLY A 88 -0.38 -5.10 42.15
C GLY A 88 -0.41 -3.62 42.58
N MET A 89 -1.37 -3.30 43.45
CA MET A 89 -1.58 -1.93 43.96
C MET A 89 -1.83 -1.97 45.47
N ASP A 90 -1.27 -0.99 46.19
CA ASP A 90 -1.64 -0.70 47.55
C ASP A 90 -2.92 0.15 47.64
N ARG A 91 -3.35 0.49 48.86
CA ARG A 91 -4.57 1.30 49.05
C ARG A 91 -4.50 2.66 48.36
N GLN A 92 -3.37 3.34 48.46
CA GLN A 92 -3.22 4.67 47.90
C GLN A 92 -3.16 4.61 46.37
N GLU A 93 -2.47 3.61 45.80
CA GLU A 93 -2.40 3.36 44.37
C GLU A 93 -3.76 3.02 43.77
N LEU A 94 -4.63 2.25 44.47
CA LEU A 94 -5.99 1.98 44.06
C LEU A 94 -6.83 3.29 44.00
N ILE A 95 -6.73 4.14 45.01
CA ILE A 95 -7.41 5.46 45.04
C ILE A 95 -6.90 6.34 43.89
N ASP A 96 -5.60 6.39 43.73
CA ASP A 96 -4.96 7.28 42.75
C ASP A 96 -5.18 6.84 41.30
N ASN A 97 -5.11 5.54 41.02
CA ASN A 97 -5.16 5.00 39.66
C ASN A 97 -6.60 4.68 39.19
N LEU A 98 -7.49 4.28 40.11
CA LEU A 98 -8.86 3.92 39.78
C LEU A 98 -9.90 4.93 40.28
N GLY A 99 -9.54 5.81 41.21
CA GLY A 99 -10.41 6.86 41.74
C GLY A 99 -10.26 8.20 41.05
N THR A 100 -9.31 8.36 40.13
CA THR A 100 -9.06 9.61 39.40
C THR A 100 -9.07 9.34 37.90
N ILE A 101 -10.06 9.90 37.19
CA ILE A 101 -10.15 9.79 35.73
C ILE A 101 -8.95 10.52 35.09
N ALA A 102 -8.36 9.90 34.05
CA ALA A 102 -7.20 10.40 33.31
C ALA A 102 -5.89 10.50 34.14
N LYS A 103 -5.80 9.83 35.30
CA LYS A 103 -4.56 9.63 36.02
C LYS A 103 -3.99 8.24 35.69
N SER A 104 -2.80 8.20 35.11
CA SER A 104 -2.13 6.94 34.73
C SER A 104 -0.96 6.64 35.66
N GLY A 105 -1.04 5.55 36.39
CA GLY A 105 0.08 5.00 37.17
C GLY A 105 1.25 4.60 36.26
N THR A 106 0.98 4.21 35.03
CA THR A 106 1.96 3.93 33.98
C THR A 106 2.72 5.20 33.57
N LYS A 107 2.04 6.32 33.36
CA LYS A 107 2.67 7.60 33.05
C LYS A 107 3.59 8.10 34.19
N SER A 108 3.14 7.97 35.42
CA SER A 108 3.94 8.31 36.61
C SER A 108 5.17 7.41 36.75
N PHE A 109 5.07 6.15 36.38
CA PHE A 109 6.20 5.21 36.38
C PHE A 109 7.20 5.56 35.25
N ILE A 110 6.73 5.83 34.03
CA ILE A 110 7.57 6.25 32.89
C ILE A 110 8.35 7.52 33.22
N SER A 111 7.73 8.52 33.87
CA SER A 111 8.41 9.77 34.23
C SER A 111 9.58 9.54 35.19
N LYS A 112 9.46 8.59 36.12
CA LYS A 112 10.58 8.17 37.02
C LYS A 112 11.69 7.44 36.25
N LEU A 113 11.35 6.64 35.21
CA LEU A 113 12.32 5.92 34.38
C LEU A 113 13.06 6.85 33.40
N THR A 114 12.41 7.91 32.90
CA THR A 114 13.03 8.86 31.97
C THR A 114 14.21 9.59 32.62
N GLU A 115 14.22 9.73 33.94
CA GLU A 115 15.37 10.24 34.71
C GLU A 115 16.56 9.27 34.66
N THR A 116 16.34 7.97 34.40
CA THR A 116 17.37 6.91 34.35
C THR A 116 17.72 6.45 32.94
N LYS A 117 17.17 7.06 31.88
CA LYS A 117 17.34 6.71 30.44
C LYS A 117 16.84 5.32 30.02
N ASP A 118 16.10 4.60 30.85
CA ASP A 118 15.49 3.33 30.50
C ASP A 118 14.02 3.54 30.09
N SER A 119 13.70 3.34 28.82
CA SER A 119 12.32 3.37 28.33
C SER A 119 11.67 2.01 28.55
N ALA A 120 10.93 1.82 29.65
CA ALA A 120 10.04 0.68 29.77
C ALA A 120 8.88 0.82 28.77
N GLY A 121 8.71 -0.18 27.93
CA GLY A 121 7.70 -0.24 26.83
C GLY A 121 6.26 -0.40 27.32
N LEU A 122 5.79 0.41 28.27
CA LEU A 122 4.47 0.30 28.89
C LEU A 122 3.36 0.84 27.98
N ILE A 123 2.20 0.17 27.95
CA ILE A 123 1.09 0.36 26.98
C ILE A 123 0.08 1.42 27.45
N GLY A 124 -0.31 1.40 28.73
CA GLY A 124 -1.43 2.18 29.31
C GLY A 124 -1.02 3.58 29.75
N GLN A 125 -1.01 4.58 28.84
CA GLN A 125 -0.53 5.94 29.15
C GLN A 125 -1.63 6.93 29.56
N PHE A 126 -2.91 6.66 29.26
CA PHE A 126 -3.99 7.65 29.36
C PHE A 126 -4.77 7.62 30.67
N GLY A 127 -4.73 6.51 31.44
CA GLY A 127 -5.47 6.37 32.70
C GLY A 127 -6.99 6.32 32.53
N VAL A 128 -7.47 5.92 31.37
CA VAL A 128 -8.91 5.85 31.05
C VAL A 128 -9.34 4.46 30.57
N GLY A 129 -8.42 3.62 30.09
CA GLY A 129 -8.74 2.31 29.50
C GLY A 129 -9.47 1.37 30.47
N PHE A 130 -9.22 1.48 31.77
CA PHE A 130 -9.91 0.70 32.79
C PHE A 130 -11.45 0.94 32.76
N TYR A 131 -11.87 2.17 32.53
CA TYR A 131 -13.29 2.53 32.54
C TYR A 131 -14.08 1.99 31.35
N ALA A 132 -13.41 1.52 30.29
CA ALA A 132 -14.06 0.82 29.19
C ALA A 132 -14.81 -0.43 29.69
N ALA A 133 -14.42 -1.01 30.83
CA ALA A 133 -15.12 -2.12 31.46
C ALA A 133 -16.57 -1.81 31.81
N PHE A 134 -16.94 -0.55 32.06
CA PHE A 134 -18.34 -0.14 32.28
C PHE A 134 -19.20 -0.17 31.01
N MET A 135 -18.61 -0.38 29.83
CA MET A 135 -19.41 -0.67 28.63
C MET A 135 -20.18 -1.99 28.78
N VAL A 136 -19.60 -2.97 29.46
CA VAL A 136 -20.12 -4.34 29.59
C VAL A 136 -20.55 -4.72 31.00
N ALA A 137 -20.18 -3.96 32.03
CA ALA A 137 -20.44 -4.28 33.42
C ALA A 137 -21.23 -3.19 34.14
N ASP A 138 -22.19 -3.59 34.98
CA ASP A 138 -22.95 -2.71 35.89
C ASP A 138 -22.18 -2.44 37.18
N LYS A 139 -21.29 -3.35 37.55
CA LYS A 139 -20.47 -3.24 38.74
C LYS A 139 -19.11 -3.87 38.50
N ILE A 140 -18.06 -3.22 38.99
CA ILE A 140 -16.68 -3.70 38.92
C ILE A 140 -16.12 -3.81 40.33
N THR A 141 -15.51 -4.95 40.63
CA THR A 141 -14.79 -5.21 41.90
C THR A 141 -13.33 -5.48 41.57
N VAL A 142 -12.41 -4.72 42.15
CA VAL A 142 -10.97 -4.89 41.99
C VAL A 142 -10.34 -5.26 43.32
N THR A 143 -9.74 -6.45 43.41
CA THR A 143 -8.96 -6.90 44.57
C THR A 143 -7.49 -6.90 44.21
N SER A 144 -6.65 -6.23 45.01
CA SER A 144 -5.24 -6.12 44.65
C SER A 144 -4.32 -6.26 45.87
N ARG A 145 -3.18 -6.93 45.63
CA ARG A 145 -2.07 -7.04 46.58
C ARG A 145 -0.80 -6.55 45.92
N ARG A 146 -0.18 -5.53 46.49
CA ARG A 146 1.12 -5.04 46.05
C ARG A 146 2.20 -6.05 46.29
N ALA A 147 3.09 -6.29 45.32
CA ALA A 147 4.24 -7.16 45.49
C ALA A 147 5.09 -6.75 46.73
N GLY A 148 5.45 -7.71 47.55
CA GLY A 148 6.17 -7.47 48.81
C GLY A 148 5.30 -7.00 49.98
N SER A 149 3.97 -6.83 49.80
CA SER A 149 3.02 -6.47 50.86
C SER A 149 2.17 -7.66 51.30
N ASN A 150 1.74 -7.64 52.57
CA ASN A 150 0.73 -8.58 53.07
C ASN A 150 -0.70 -8.02 52.99
N ASP A 151 -0.84 -6.71 52.84
CA ASP A 151 -2.13 -6.04 52.82
C ASP A 151 -2.84 -6.26 51.46
N VAL A 152 -4.12 -6.59 51.53
CA VAL A 152 -4.98 -6.76 50.36
C VAL A 152 -6.18 -5.81 50.46
N TRP A 153 -6.42 -5.11 49.41
CA TRP A 153 -7.49 -4.09 49.33
C TRP A 153 -8.46 -4.41 48.23
N THR A 154 -9.74 -4.13 48.47
CA THR A 154 -10.81 -4.24 47.49
C THR A 154 -11.39 -2.86 47.22
N TRP A 155 -11.44 -2.51 45.90
CA TRP A 155 -12.10 -1.32 45.36
C TRP A 155 -13.35 -1.79 44.60
N THR A 156 -14.48 -1.08 44.79
CA THR A 156 -15.74 -1.45 44.15
C THR A 156 -16.43 -0.17 43.64
N SER A 157 -16.97 -0.22 42.41
CA SER A 157 -17.78 0.86 41.84
C SER A 157 -18.87 0.31 40.92
N ALA A 158 -20.00 1.03 40.87
CA ALA A 158 -21.08 0.83 39.91
C ALA A 158 -21.09 1.91 38.81
N GLY A 159 -20.00 2.64 38.60
CA GLY A 159 -19.80 3.60 37.50
C GLY A 159 -20.47 4.97 37.67
N GLY A 160 -21.34 5.18 38.64
CA GLY A 160 -22.10 6.43 38.77
C GLY A 160 -21.44 7.45 39.70
N ALA A 161 -21.74 7.40 40.98
CA ALA A 161 -21.45 8.50 41.93
C ALA A 161 -20.16 8.32 42.76
N GLY A 162 -19.34 7.29 42.51
CA GLY A 162 -18.11 7.06 43.29
C GLY A 162 -17.66 5.61 43.38
N PHE A 163 -16.78 5.38 44.33
CA PHE A 163 -16.23 4.06 44.61
C PHE A 163 -16.10 3.83 46.13
N GLU A 164 -16.08 2.58 46.51
CA GLU A 164 -15.82 2.13 47.87
C GLU A 164 -14.45 1.43 47.93
N ILE A 165 -13.69 1.63 48.99
CA ILE A 165 -12.43 0.93 49.24
C ILE A 165 -12.40 0.40 50.66
N ALA A 166 -12.12 -0.89 50.81
CA ALA A 166 -12.06 -1.60 52.09
C ALA A 166 -10.94 -2.63 52.10
N PRO A 167 -10.48 -3.08 53.28
CA PRO A 167 -9.67 -4.29 53.34
C PRO A 167 -10.41 -5.47 52.73
N ALA A 168 -9.70 -6.31 51.97
CA ALA A 168 -10.29 -7.48 51.33
C ALA A 168 -10.81 -8.48 52.36
N SER A 169 -11.88 -9.21 52.07
CA SER A 169 -12.29 -10.36 52.85
C SER A 169 -11.22 -11.44 52.87
N GLU A 170 -11.22 -12.31 53.87
CA GLU A 170 -10.24 -13.42 53.96
C GLU A 170 -10.28 -14.30 52.69
N GLU A 171 -11.47 -14.57 52.17
CA GLU A 171 -11.64 -15.35 50.94
C GLU A 171 -11.06 -14.65 49.72
N ALA A 172 -11.32 -13.34 49.54
CA ALA A 172 -10.76 -12.55 48.44
C ALA A 172 -9.21 -12.41 48.58
N ALA A 173 -8.73 -12.18 49.78
CA ALA A 173 -7.31 -12.07 50.06
C ALA A 173 -6.54 -13.39 49.77
N ALA A 174 -7.18 -14.53 50.00
CA ALA A 174 -6.59 -15.85 49.72
C ALA A 174 -6.44 -16.14 48.22
N ARG A 175 -7.25 -15.54 47.36
CA ARG A 175 -7.17 -15.71 45.89
C ARG A 175 -6.05 -14.89 45.25
N VAL A 176 -5.63 -13.78 45.87
CA VAL A 176 -4.63 -12.85 45.33
C VAL A 176 -3.36 -12.92 46.15
N GLU A 177 -2.43 -13.79 45.76
CA GLU A 177 -1.10 -13.87 46.41
C GLU A 177 -0.23 -12.64 46.06
N ARG A 178 -0.33 -12.17 44.84
CA ARG A 178 0.32 -10.97 44.27
C ARG A 178 -0.45 -10.56 43.02
N GLY A 179 -0.52 -9.25 42.69
CA GLY A 179 -1.14 -8.73 41.49
C GLY A 179 -2.58 -8.26 41.71
N THR A 180 -3.42 -8.36 40.67
CA THR A 180 -4.76 -7.78 40.68
C THR A 180 -5.78 -8.74 40.09
N GLU A 181 -6.94 -8.87 40.76
CA GLU A 181 -8.14 -9.56 40.29
C GLU A 181 -9.22 -8.50 40.02
N ILE A 182 -9.75 -8.46 38.77
CA ILE A 182 -10.83 -7.59 38.33
C ILE A 182 -12.05 -8.44 38.01
N VAL A 183 -13.12 -8.29 38.76
CA VAL A 183 -14.41 -8.99 38.55
C VAL A 183 -15.40 -8.02 37.93
N LEU A 184 -15.84 -8.32 36.72
CA LEU A 184 -16.87 -7.61 36.00
C LEU A 184 -18.21 -8.33 36.20
N HIS A 185 -19.19 -7.67 36.83
CA HIS A 185 -20.57 -8.12 36.88
C HIS A 185 -21.25 -7.65 35.61
N LEU A 186 -21.45 -8.56 34.67
CA LEU A 186 -21.87 -8.21 33.31
C LEU A 186 -23.31 -7.74 33.24
N LYS A 187 -23.57 -6.82 32.35
CA LYS A 187 -24.91 -6.40 31.94
C LYS A 187 -25.60 -7.56 31.20
N PRO A 188 -26.96 -7.61 31.20
CA PRO A 188 -27.69 -8.69 30.53
C PRO A 188 -27.38 -8.78 29.02
N ASP A 189 -27.13 -7.67 28.35
CA ASP A 189 -26.80 -7.60 26.92
C ASP A 189 -25.33 -7.93 26.62
N ALA A 190 -24.49 -8.09 27.65
CA ALA A 190 -23.08 -8.42 27.57
C ALA A 190 -22.77 -9.90 27.81
N SER A 191 -23.79 -10.77 27.99
CA SER A 191 -23.62 -12.21 28.28
C SER A 191 -22.80 -12.97 27.22
N LYS A 192 -22.73 -12.48 25.97
CA LYS A 192 -21.87 -13.03 24.90
C LYS A 192 -20.39 -13.13 25.30
N TYR A 193 -19.92 -12.27 26.21
CA TYR A 193 -18.52 -12.27 26.68
C TYR A 193 -18.22 -13.35 27.73
N LEU A 194 -19.21 -14.19 28.07
CA LEU A 194 -19.03 -15.40 28.86
C LEU A 194 -18.78 -16.64 27.98
N GLU A 195 -18.87 -16.51 26.65
CA GLU A 195 -18.59 -17.60 25.74
C GLU A 195 -17.10 -17.67 25.40
N ASP A 196 -16.50 -18.83 25.59
CA ASP A 196 -15.05 -19.08 25.38
C ASP A 196 -14.57 -18.59 24.00
N TRP A 197 -15.31 -18.94 22.93
CA TRP A 197 -14.95 -18.59 21.57
C TRP A 197 -14.90 -17.07 21.32
N GLN A 198 -15.77 -16.32 22.02
CA GLN A 198 -15.81 -14.86 21.90
C GLN A 198 -14.57 -14.23 22.55
N ILE A 199 -14.19 -14.75 23.73
CA ILE A 199 -12.96 -14.33 24.43
C ILE A 199 -11.73 -14.65 23.58
N GLU A 200 -11.65 -15.88 23.06
CA GLU A 200 -10.54 -16.29 22.19
C GLU A 200 -10.40 -15.40 20.95
N ARG A 201 -11.55 -15.10 20.29
CA ARG A 201 -11.54 -14.22 19.14
C ARG A 201 -10.97 -12.84 19.47
N ILE A 202 -11.41 -12.21 20.57
CA ILE A 202 -10.96 -10.89 20.97
C ILE A 202 -9.47 -10.91 21.33
N VAL A 203 -9.02 -11.91 22.09
CA VAL A 203 -7.61 -12.04 22.47
C VAL A 203 -6.73 -12.25 21.24
N THR A 204 -7.13 -13.12 20.33
CA THR A 204 -6.39 -13.36 19.07
C THR A 204 -6.34 -12.12 18.20
N GLU A 205 -7.41 -11.33 18.14
CA GLU A 205 -7.47 -10.13 17.32
C GLU A 205 -6.57 -9.00 17.86
N TYR A 206 -6.66 -8.70 19.17
CA TYR A 206 -6.05 -7.49 19.75
C TYR A 206 -4.80 -7.74 20.57
N SER A 207 -4.64 -8.92 21.18
CA SER A 207 -3.67 -9.18 22.24
C SER A 207 -2.81 -10.42 22.02
N ASP A 208 -2.89 -11.06 20.85
CA ASP A 208 -2.19 -12.31 20.52
C ASP A 208 -0.67 -12.23 20.77
N ASN A 209 -0.08 -11.07 20.55
CA ASN A 209 1.36 -10.86 20.58
C ASN A 209 1.87 -10.24 21.89
N ILE A 210 1.02 -10.12 22.90
CA ILE A 210 1.46 -9.75 24.26
C ILE A 210 2.40 -10.83 24.80
N GLN A 211 3.53 -10.39 25.35
CA GLN A 211 4.63 -11.31 25.71
C GLN A 211 4.34 -12.27 26.87
N PHE A 212 3.26 -12.06 27.61
CA PHE A 212 2.86 -12.91 28.72
C PHE A 212 1.77 -13.90 28.27
N PRO A 213 1.78 -15.15 28.78
CA PRO A 213 0.71 -16.09 28.53
C PRO A 213 -0.65 -15.53 28.99
N ILE A 214 -1.65 -15.61 28.14
CA ILE A 214 -3.05 -15.33 28.46
C ILE A 214 -3.77 -16.66 28.49
N GLU A 215 -4.19 -17.07 29.68
CA GLU A 215 -4.89 -18.33 29.91
C GLU A 215 -6.39 -18.09 30.02
N LEU A 216 -7.18 -18.81 29.24
CA LEU A 216 -8.60 -18.96 29.47
C LEU A 216 -8.83 -20.10 30.45
N VAL A 217 -9.55 -19.81 31.53
CA VAL A 217 -9.95 -20.79 32.56
C VAL A 217 -11.45 -21.00 32.40
N PRO A 218 -11.90 -21.98 31.63
CA PRO A 218 -13.32 -22.22 31.40
C PRO A 218 -14.03 -22.73 32.65
N GLU A 219 -15.36 -22.64 32.69
CA GLU A 219 -16.16 -23.20 33.80
C GLU A 219 -16.03 -24.73 33.88
N GLU A 220 -15.91 -25.38 32.74
CA GLU A 220 -15.68 -26.82 32.60
C GLU A 220 -14.47 -27.06 31.71
N GLY A 221 -13.47 -27.83 32.19
CA GLY A 221 -12.26 -28.15 31.44
C GLY A 221 -10.99 -27.61 32.09
N GLU A 222 -9.86 -27.82 31.41
CA GLU A 222 -8.55 -27.39 31.88
C GLU A 222 -8.21 -25.97 31.36
N PRO A 223 -7.47 -25.17 32.14
CA PRO A 223 -6.94 -23.90 31.69
C PRO A 223 -6.09 -24.08 30.42
N ARG A 224 -6.28 -23.19 29.42
CA ARG A 224 -5.50 -23.22 28.18
C ARG A 224 -5.02 -21.83 27.79
N GLN A 225 -3.80 -21.77 27.26
CA GLN A 225 -3.28 -20.54 26.68
C GLN A 225 -3.98 -20.23 25.36
N ILE A 226 -4.42 -18.99 25.18
CA ILE A 226 -5.21 -18.53 24.03
C ILE A 226 -4.53 -17.43 23.20
N ASN A 227 -3.29 -17.06 23.53
CA ASN A 227 -2.47 -16.15 22.75
C ASN A 227 -1.15 -16.82 22.34
N SER A 228 -0.52 -16.33 21.27
CA SER A 228 0.80 -16.82 20.82
C SER A 228 1.93 -16.39 21.75
N ALA A 229 1.75 -15.34 22.53
CA ALA A 229 2.76 -14.71 23.40
C ALA A 229 4.11 -14.43 22.69
N SER A 230 4.09 -14.31 21.36
CA SER A 230 5.27 -14.19 20.52
C SER A 230 5.06 -13.15 19.42
N ALA A 231 5.81 -12.07 19.49
CA ALA A 231 5.92 -11.10 18.40
C ALA A 231 7.20 -11.41 17.61
N LEU A 232 7.09 -12.24 16.57
CA LEU A 232 8.23 -12.69 15.78
C LEU A 232 9.06 -11.51 15.25
N TRP A 233 8.41 -10.40 14.88
CA TRP A 233 9.06 -9.18 14.38
C TRP A 233 9.93 -8.47 15.43
N GLN A 234 9.80 -8.81 16.71
CA GLN A 234 10.63 -8.28 17.80
C GLN A 234 11.88 -9.12 18.04
N ARG A 235 11.96 -10.34 17.50
CA ARG A 235 13.11 -11.24 17.67
C ARG A 235 14.23 -10.88 16.70
N SER A 236 15.46 -11.24 17.05
CA SER A 236 16.60 -11.07 16.13
C SER A 236 16.49 -11.99 14.93
N LYS A 237 16.91 -11.53 13.74
CA LYS A 237 16.98 -12.37 12.53
C LYS A 237 17.79 -13.65 12.74
N SER A 238 18.83 -13.60 13.56
CA SER A 238 19.72 -14.74 13.86
C SER A 238 19.04 -15.85 14.66
N GLU A 239 17.89 -15.56 15.30
CA GLU A 239 17.11 -16.50 16.10
C GLU A 239 15.97 -17.15 15.32
N LEU A 240 15.79 -16.77 14.05
CA LEU A 240 14.65 -17.16 13.24
C LEU A 240 15.10 -17.98 12.04
N SER A 241 14.42 -19.10 11.82
CA SER A 241 14.56 -19.94 10.65
C SER A 241 13.67 -19.48 9.49
N GLU A 242 13.91 -20.00 8.28
CA GLU A 242 13.02 -19.77 7.14
C GLU A 242 11.59 -20.29 7.38
N ASP A 243 11.46 -21.40 8.13
CA ASP A 243 10.16 -21.96 8.47
C ASP A 243 9.37 -21.06 9.44
N ASP A 244 10.05 -20.39 10.37
CA ASP A 244 9.41 -19.40 11.24
C ASP A 244 8.81 -18.25 10.41
N TYR A 245 9.53 -17.75 9.41
CA TYR A 245 9.01 -16.71 8.50
C TYR A 245 7.84 -17.21 7.65
N LYS A 246 7.88 -18.44 7.16
CA LYS A 246 6.77 -19.04 6.38
C LYS A 246 5.52 -19.21 7.24
N GLN A 247 5.66 -19.63 8.48
CA GLN A 247 4.55 -19.75 9.41
C GLN A 247 3.98 -18.39 9.77
N ALA A 248 4.83 -17.40 10.08
CA ALA A 248 4.42 -16.03 10.33
C ALA A 248 3.68 -15.41 9.13
N TYR A 249 4.15 -15.65 7.92
CA TYR A 249 3.47 -15.19 6.71
C TYR A 249 2.05 -15.76 6.60
N LYS A 250 1.88 -17.07 6.80
CA LYS A 250 0.56 -17.71 6.77
C LYS A 250 -0.40 -17.13 7.81
N GLN A 251 0.09 -16.91 9.03
CA GLN A 251 -0.72 -16.35 10.12
C GLN A 251 -1.06 -14.86 9.91
N ILE A 252 -0.08 -14.04 9.54
CA ILE A 252 -0.25 -12.58 9.41
C ILE A 252 -1.02 -12.23 8.16
N ALA A 253 -0.70 -12.87 7.03
CA ALA A 253 -1.27 -12.57 5.73
C ALA A 253 -2.56 -13.36 5.42
N GLY A 254 -2.85 -14.44 6.17
CA GLY A 254 -3.92 -15.39 5.84
C GLY A 254 -3.69 -16.04 4.47
N ALA A 255 -2.43 -16.27 4.11
CA ALA A 255 -2.02 -16.72 2.78
C ALA A 255 -1.75 -18.22 2.76
N PHE A 256 -1.96 -18.84 1.59
CA PHE A 256 -1.73 -20.27 1.38
C PHE A 256 -0.44 -20.53 0.56
N ASP A 257 0.12 -19.48 -0.05
CA ASP A 257 1.38 -19.52 -0.80
C ASP A 257 2.60 -19.27 0.12
N GLU A 258 3.80 -19.27 -0.46
CA GLU A 258 5.03 -18.88 0.23
C GLU A 258 5.39 -17.43 -0.09
N PRO A 259 6.06 -16.70 0.81
CA PRO A 259 6.51 -15.35 0.52
C PRO A 259 7.65 -15.35 -0.50
N ALA A 260 7.53 -14.54 -1.55
CA ALA A 260 8.61 -14.33 -2.53
C ALA A 260 9.70 -13.39 -2.00
N MET A 261 9.38 -12.53 -1.03
CA MET A 261 10.32 -11.65 -0.35
C MET A 261 9.91 -11.50 1.11
N THR A 262 10.90 -11.45 2.00
CA THR A 262 10.74 -11.16 3.43
C THR A 262 11.65 -10.00 3.82
N LEU A 263 11.04 -8.91 4.31
CA LEU A 263 11.74 -7.77 4.89
C LEU A 263 11.51 -7.74 6.39
N HIS A 264 12.55 -8.01 7.17
CA HIS A 264 12.52 -7.98 8.63
C HIS A 264 13.64 -7.07 9.14
N TYR A 265 13.31 -6.06 9.95
CA TYR A 265 14.30 -5.21 10.61
C TYR A 265 13.69 -4.43 11.78
N ARG A 266 14.55 -3.92 12.64
CA ARG A 266 14.22 -2.92 13.67
C ARG A 266 14.93 -1.62 13.34
N ALA A 267 14.24 -0.52 13.55
CA ALA A 267 14.78 0.82 13.49
C ALA A 267 14.84 1.38 14.91
N GLU A 268 15.97 1.98 15.25
CA GLU A 268 16.21 2.64 16.53
C GLU A 268 16.70 4.07 16.26
N GLY A 269 16.26 5.04 17.05
CA GLY A 269 16.66 6.44 16.87
C GLY A 269 15.62 7.41 17.40
N ARG A 270 15.20 8.36 16.54
CA ARG A 270 14.11 9.29 16.90
C ARG A 270 12.77 8.60 17.06
N GLN A 271 12.61 7.48 16.42
CA GLN A 271 11.45 6.60 16.49
C GLN A 271 11.96 5.17 16.49
N SER A 272 11.41 4.36 17.39
CA SER A 272 11.72 2.94 17.49
C SER A 272 10.54 2.14 16.96
N TYR A 273 10.80 1.28 15.97
CA TYR A 273 9.78 0.40 15.41
C TYR A 273 10.40 -0.86 14.79
N ALA A 274 9.64 -1.92 14.81
CA ALA A 274 9.96 -3.19 14.17
C ALA A 274 9.10 -3.38 12.92
N VAL A 275 9.66 -3.97 11.88
CA VAL A 275 9.01 -4.21 10.59
C VAL A 275 9.20 -5.66 10.19
N LEU A 276 8.10 -6.33 9.86
CA LEU A 276 8.08 -7.63 9.20
C LEU A 276 7.10 -7.57 8.04
N LEU A 277 7.62 -7.46 6.82
CA LEU A 277 6.82 -7.39 5.60
C LEU A 277 7.14 -8.54 4.67
N PHE A 278 6.13 -8.97 3.94
CA PHE A 278 6.21 -10.04 2.96
C PHE A 278 5.63 -9.59 1.61
N ALA A 279 6.29 -9.97 0.53
CA ALA A 279 5.67 -9.96 -0.79
C ALA A 279 5.13 -11.38 -1.07
N PRO A 280 3.84 -11.53 -1.42
CA PRO A 280 3.30 -12.82 -1.86
C PRO A 280 4.01 -13.33 -3.11
N SER A 281 4.01 -14.65 -3.35
CA SER A 281 4.49 -15.22 -4.62
C SER A 281 3.42 -15.15 -5.71
N THR A 282 2.15 -15.13 -5.32
CA THR A 282 1.01 -15.12 -6.23
C THR A 282 0.27 -13.79 -6.20
N LYS A 283 -0.17 -13.36 -7.39
CA LYS A 283 -0.97 -12.14 -7.54
C LYS A 283 -2.36 -12.34 -6.95
N PRO A 284 -2.77 -11.54 -5.94
CA PRO A 284 -4.14 -11.57 -5.46
C PRO A 284 -5.13 -11.11 -6.54
N PHE A 285 -6.31 -11.76 -6.61
CA PHE A 285 -7.33 -11.46 -7.63
C PHE A 285 -7.87 -10.01 -7.52
N ASP A 286 -7.89 -9.45 -6.31
CA ASP A 286 -8.39 -8.12 -5.97
C ASP A 286 -7.32 -7.02 -6.04
N LEU A 287 -6.14 -7.29 -6.64
CA LEU A 287 -4.99 -6.35 -6.61
C LEU A 287 -5.30 -4.98 -7.24
N PHE A 288 -6.15 -4.95 -8.25
CA PHE A 288 -6.51 -3.73 -8.99
C PHE A 288 -7.88 -3.16 -8.62
N GLU A 289 -8.55 -3.72 -7.60
CA GLU A 289 -9.79 -3.16 -7.09
C GLU A 289 -9.54 -1.74 -6.53
N PRO A 290 -10.34 -0.72 -6.93
CA PRO A 290 -10.10 0.68 -6.54
C PRO A 290 -10.14 0.91 -5.04
N GLU A 291 -10.97 0.13 -4.32
CA GLU A 291 -11.14 0.24 -2.87
C GLU A 291 -10.17 -0.63 -2.07
N ARG A 292 -9.26 -1.33 -2.75
CA ARG A 292 -8.31 -2.19 -2.05
C ARG A 292 -7.36 -1.36 -1.20
N LYS A 293 -7.53 -1.43 0.09
CA LYS A 293 -6.59 -0.91 1.09
C LYS A 293 -5.38 -1.82 1.26
N GLY A 294 -4.26 -1.26 1.67
CA GLY A 294 -3.11 -2.04 2.11
C GLY A 294 -3.50 -2.95 3.29
N LYS A 295 -2.92 -4.15 3.36
CA LYS A 295 -3.18 -5.12 4.45
C LYS A 295 -1.96 -5.25 5.36
N ILE A 296 -1.41 -4.13 5.80
CA ILE A 296 -0.35 -4.09 6.79
C ILE A 296 -0.97 -3.76 8.14
N LYS A 297 -0.72 -4.62 9.12
CA LYS A 297 -1.22 -4.44 10.48
C LYS A 297 -0.30 -3.48 11.24
N LEU A 298 -0.88 -2.41 11.78
CA LEU A 298 -0.20 -1.51 12.70
C LEU A 298 -0.37 -2.00 14.12
N TYR A 299 0.75 -2.18 14.79
CA TYR A 299 0.81 -2.42 16.23
C TYR A 299 1.50 -1.25 16.93
N VAL A 300 1.14 -1.03 18.17
CA VAL A 300 1.89 -0.17 19.08
C VAL A 300 2.18 -0.99 20.33
N ARG A 301 3.47 -1.24 20.58
CA ARG A 301 3.92 -2.07 21.70
C ARG A 301 3.22 -3.44 21.74
N ARG A 302 3.18 -4.11 20.58
CA ARG A 302 2.57 -5.45 20.36
C ARG A 302 1.05 -5.52 20.51
N VAL A 303 0.37 -4.38 20.74
CA VAL A 303 -1.09 -4.30 20.75
C VAL A 303 -1.57 -3.89 19.36
N PHE A 304 -2.49 -4.65 18.79
CA PHE A 304 -3.08 -4.34 17.50
C PHE A 304 -3.88 -3.03 17.55
N ILE A 305 -3.65 -2.17 16.58
CA ILE A 305 -4.32 -0.87 16.46
C ILE A 305 -5.27 -0.87 15.26
N THR A 306 -4.77 -1.17 14.07
CA THR A 306 -5.58 -1.17 12.85
C THR A 306 -4.87 -1.88 11.70
N SER A 307 -5.64 -2.38 10.75
CA SER A 307 -5.17 -2.85 9.44
C SER A 307 -5.39 -1.83 8.31
N GLU A 308 -5.98 -0.67 8.62
CA GLU A 308 -6.36 0.33 7.62
C GLU A 308 -5.42 1.55 7.56
N ALA A 309 -4.32 1.52 8.29
CA ALA A 309 -3.33 2.59 8.27
C ALA A 309 -2.63 2.68 6.90
N GLU A 310 -2.50 3.89 6.38
CA GLU A 310 -1.72 4.14 5.17
C GLU A 310 -0.21 4.08 5.43
N LEU A 311 0.28 2.89 5.76
CA LEU A 311 1.67 2.63 6.14
C LEU A 311 2.63 2.56 4.97
N LEU A 312 2.13 2.34 3.76
CA LEU A 312 2.88 2.34 2.51
C LEU A 312 2.10 3.07 1.41
N PRO A 313 2.79 3.56 0.37
CA PRO A 313 2.12 4.13 -0.79
C PRO A 313 1.31 3.06 -1.57
N PRO A 314 0.28 3.48 -2.35
CA PRO A 314 -0.62 2.56 -3.07
C PRO A 314 0.08 1.57 -3.98
N TYR A 315 1.17 1.96 -4.62
CA TYR A 315 1.93 1.07 -5.51
C TYR A 315 2.67 -0.09 -4.78
N LEU A 316 2.67 -0.10 -3.43
CA LEU A 316 3.17 -1.19 -2.58
C LEU A 316 2.03 -1.96 -1.87
N ARG A 317 0.76 -1.76 -2.27
CA ARG A 317 -0.42 -2.39 -1.64
C ARG A 317 -0.47 -3.92 -1.70
N PHE A 318 0.41 -4.53 -2.47
CA PHE A 318 0.54 -5.99 -2.51
C PHE A 318 1.26 -6.57 -1.29
N LEU A 319 2.03 -5.76 -0.56
CA LEU A 319 2.75 -6.20 0.63
C LEU A 319 1.79 -6.55 1.77
N ARG A 320 2.21 -7.49 2.58
CA ARG A 320 1.52 -7.97 3.78
C ARG A 320 2.48 -7.93 4.95
N GLY A 321 1.97 -7.81 6.15
CA GLY A 321 2.85 -7.88 7.32
C GLY A 321 2.46 -6.98 8.46
N VAL A 322 3.47 -6.61 9.24
CA VAL A 322 3.34 -5.88 10.49
C VAL A 322 4.34 -4.74 10.55
N ILE A 323 3.88 -3.60 11.06
CA ILE A 323 4.73 -2.54 11.59
C ILE A 323 4.32 -2.32 13.04
N ASP A 324 5.27 -2.41 13.96
CA ASP A 324 5.05 -2.27 15.41
C ASP A 324 5.92 -1.12 15.94
N SER A 325 5.29 -0.03 16.33
CA SER A 325 5.96 1.17 16.84
C SER A 325 5.96 1.20 18.37
N GLU A 326 7.07 1.61 18.96
CA GLU A 326 7.19 1.82 20.40
C GLU A 326 6.75 3.24 20.82
N ASP A 327 6.90 4.22 19.92
CA ASP A 327 6.80 5.65 20.23
C ASP A 327 5.61 6.35 19.59
N LEU A 328 4.81 5.66 18.75
CA LEU A 328 3.70 6.28 18.06
C LEU A 328 2.64 6.73 19.05
N PRO A 329 2.31 8.04 19.11
CA PRO A 329 1.25 8.53 19.99
C PRO A 329 -0.11 8.05 19.45
N LEU A 330 -0.92 7.53 20.34
CA LEU A 330 -2.29 7.12 20.09
C LEU A 330 -3.25 8.17 20.67
N ASN A 331 -4.47 8.26 20.13
CA ASN A 331 -5.56 8.95 20.78
C ASN A 331 -6.12 8.12 21.96
N LEU A 332 -7.11 8.67 22.64
CA LEU A 332 -7.71 8.08 23.82
C LEU A 332 -8.36 6.70 23.55
N SER A 333 -8.97 6.53 22.36
CA SER A 333 -9.58 5.28 21.90
C SER A 333 -8.56 4.28 21.36
N ARG A 334 -7.28 4.65 21.29
CA ARG A 334 -6.23 3.93 20.56
C ARG A 334 -6.56 3.69 19.08
N GLU A 335 -7.50 4.45 18.56
CA GLU A 335 -7.72 4.58 17.13
C GLU A 335 -6.70 5.56 16.55
N MET A 336 -6.38 5.39 15.28
CA MET A 336 -5.31 6.16 14.67
C MET A 336 -5.68 7.64 14.49
N LEU A 337 -4.75 8.53 14.80
CA LEU A 337 -4.82 9.92 14.37
C LEU A 337 -4.64 9.97 12.85
N GLN A 338 -5.67 10.34 12.10
CA GLN A 338 -5.68 10.37 10.62
C GLN A 338 -4.54 11.17 9.98
N LYS A 339 -3.91 12.09 10.72
CA LYS A 339 -2.76 12.90 10.26
C LYS A 339 -1.68 12.96 11.33
N ASN A 340 -0.87 11.91 11.43
CA ASN A 340 0.25 11.84 12.35
C ASN A 340 1.58 12.03 11.61
N PRO A 341 2.38 13.08 11.89
CA PRO A 341 3.68 13.30 11.25
C PRO A 341 4.67 12.15 11.48
N GLN A 342 4.61 11.48 12.63
CA GLN A 342 5.49 10.34 12.92
C GLN A 342 5.14 9.14 12.03
N LEU A 343 3.85 8.90 11.80
CA LEU A 343 3.40 7.86 10.88
C LEU A 343 3.89 8.12 9.44
N ALA A 344 3.84 9.38 8.99
CA ALA A 344 4.37 9.78 7.69
C ALA A 344 5.89 9.54 7.57
N GLN A 345 6.64 9.78 8.65
CA GLN A 345 8.08 9.47 8.69
C GLN A 345 8.35 7.97 8.62
N ILE A 346 7.60 7.15 9.37
CA ILE A 346 7.68 5.68 9.30
C ILE A 346 7.37 5.22 7.88
N ARG A 347 6.27 5.70 7.28
CA ARG A 347 5.88 5.41 5.89
C ARG A 347 7.02 5.70 4.92
N THR A 348 7.63 6.89 5.00
CA THR A 348 8.74 7.29 4.13
C THR A 348 9.96 6.38 4.29
N ALA A 349 10.35 6.07 5.53
CA ALA A 349 11.50 5.23 5.83
C ALA A 349 11.27 3.76 5.39
N VAL A 350 10.10 3.20 5.70
CA VAL A 350 9.75 1.81 5.33
C VAL A 350 9.66 1.68 3.80
N THR A 351 9.05 2.66 3.11
CA THR A 351 9.00 2.69 1.64
C THR A 351 10.40 2.64 1.03
N GLY A 352 11.31 3.49 1.53
CA GLY A 352 12.71 3.49 1.07
C GLY A 352 13.41 2.15 1.30
N LYS A 353 13.14 1.51 2.46
CA LYS A 353 13.74 0.22 2.80
C LYS A 353 13.20 -0.92 1.93
N VAL A 354 11.89 -0.91 1.63
CA VAL A 354 11.27 -1.87 0.71
C VAL A 354 11.89 -1.77 -0.68
N ILE A 355 12.03 -0.56 -1.22
CA ILE A 355 12.63 -0.35 -2.55
C ILE A 355 14.07 -0.85 -2.55
N SER A 356 14.86 -0.52 -1.52
CA SER A 356 16.25 -1.00 -1.42
C SER A 356 16.35 -2.53 -1.30
N GLU A 357 15.38 -3.18 -0.67
CA GLU A 357 15.33 -4.64 -0.62
C GLU A 357 14.99 -5.25 -1.98
N LEU A 358 14.07 -4.62 -2.73
CA LEU A 358 13.78 -5.02 -4.12
C LEU A 358 15.00 -4.82 -5.03
N GLU A 359 15.77 -3.73 -4.88
CA GLU A 359 17.04 -3.51 -5.58
C GLU A 359 18.05 -4.63 -5.27
N SER A 360 18.22 -4.93 -3.97
CA SER A 360 19.11 -6.02 -3.54
C SER A 360 18.67 -7.39 -4.07
N LEU A 361 17.37 -7.66 -4.10
CA LEU A 361 16.82 -8.89 -4.66
C LEU A 361 17.07 -8.98 -6.17
N ALA A 362 16.85 -7.88 -6.90
CA ALA A 362 17.09 -7.81 -8.34
C ALA A 362 18.55 -8.07 -8.73
N GLU A 363 19.50 -7.67 -7.87
CA GLU A 363 20.93 -7.90 -8.08
C GLU A 363 21.37 -9.30 -7.67
N LYS A 364 20.96 -9.77 -6.48
CA LYS A 364 21.47 -11.02 -5.89
C LYS A 364 20.69 -12.26 -6.31
N LYS A 365 19.39 -12.12 -6.58
CA LYS A 365 18.48 -13.20 -6.93
C LYS A 365 17.53 -12.76 -8.06
N PRO A 366 18.05 -12.52 -9.27
CA PRO A 366 17.27 -11.95 -10.38
C PRO A 366 16.05 -12.78 -10.78
N GLU A 367 16.11 -14.11 -10.63
CA GLU A 367 14.98 -14.99 -10.92
C GLU A 367 13.82 -14.80 -9.94
N ASP A 368 14.12 -14.63 -8.64
CA ASP A 368 13.09 -14.37 -7.62
C ASP A 368 12.49 -12.97 -7.79
N PHE A 369 13.32 -11.99 -8.12
CA PHE A 369 12.84 -10.66 -8.46
C PHE A 369 11.93 -10.68 -9.71
N THR A 370 12.26 -11.47 -10.72
CA THR A 370 11.43 -11.61 -11.93
C THR A 370 10.04 -12.15 -11.60
N LYS A 371 9.92 -13.11 -10.68
CA LYS A 371 8.60 -13.62 -10.21
C LYS A 371 7.76 -12.52 -9.55
N ILE A 372 8.41 -11.68 -8.72
CA ILE A 372 7.76 -10.52 -8.10
C ILE A 372 7.34 -9.51 -9.17
N TRP A 373 8.21 -9.22 -10.12
CA TRP A 373 7.92 -8.30 -11.19
C TRP A 373 6.77 -8.78 -12.09
N ASP A 374 6.72 -10.06 -12.40
CA ASP A 374 5.65 -10.67 -13.22
C ASP A 374 4.28 -10.56 -12.54
N SER A 375 4.26 -10.66 -11.21
CA SER A 375 3.04 -10.56 -10.42
C SER A 375 2.62 -9.13 -10.10
N PHE A 376 3.58 -8.24 -9.82
CA PHE A 376 3.33 -6.92 -9.23
C PHE A 376 3.94 -5.75 -10.03
N GLY A 377 4.61 -6.01 -11.15
CA GLY A 377 5.19 -4.96 -12.01
C GLY A 377 4.22 -3.86 -12.40
N PRO A 378 3.00 -4.17 -12.86
CA PRO A 378 2.00 -3.15 -13.20
C PRO A 378 1.66 -2.22 -12.03
N VAL A 379 1.56 -2.75 -10.80
CA VAL A 379 1.30 -1.95 -9.59
C VAL A 379 2.54 -1.15 -9.18
N LEU A 380 3.72 -1.73 -9.26
CA LEU A 380 4.98 -1.02 -8.96
C LEU A 380 5.21 0.15 -9.92
N LYS A 381 4.79 0.03 -11.17
CA LYS A 381 4.88 1.12 -12.17
C LYS A 381 3.96 2.32 -11.86
N GLU A 382 2.91 2.15 -11.04
CA GLU A 382 2.13 3.29 -10.54
C GLU A 382 3.03 4.29 -9.78
N GLY A 383 4.03 3.79 -9.06
CA GLY A 383 5.00 4.62 -8.36
C GLY A 383 5.86 5.50 -9.29
N LEU A 384 6.01 5.15 -10.57
CA LEU A 384 6.69 5.99 -11.56
C LEU A 384 5.93 7.30 -11.81
N TYR A 385 4.62 7.29 -11.62
CA TYR A 385 3.76 8.45 -11.75
C TYR A 385 3.53 9.17 -10.40
N GLU A 386 3.41 8.44 -9.30
CA GLU A 386 2.99 8.98 -8.01
C GLU A 386 4.16 9.40 -7.10
N ASP A 387 5.31 8.71 -7.15
CA ASP A 387 6.46 8.92 -6.24
C ASP A 387 7.66 9.56 -6.97
N PHE A 388 7.63 10.88 -7.07
CA PHE A 388 8.67 11.66 -7.74
C PHE A 388 10.05 11.51 -7.07
N GLU A 389 10.10 11.34 -5.75
CA GLU A 389 11.35 11.24 -5.00
C GLU A 389 12.10 9.93 -5.28
N ARG A 390 11.36 8.84 -5.55
CA ARG A 390 11.92 7.49 -5.74
C ARG A 390 11.82 6.99 -7.17
N ARG A 391 11.37 7.83 -8.08
CA ARG A 391 11.13 7.49 -9.49
C ARG A 391 12.34 6.87 -10.18
N GLU A 392 13.52 7.43 -10.00
CA GLU A 392 14.76 6.91 -10.61
C GLU A 392 15.06 5.46 -10.15
N LYS A 393 14.88 5.17 -8.85
CA LYS A 393 15.03 3.83 -8.30
C LYS A 393 13.97 2.86 -8.86
N LEU A 394 12.73 3.31 -8.94
CA LEU A 394 11.64 2.51 -9.52
C LEU A 394 11.88 2.23 -11.01
N LEU A 395 12.40 3.20 -11.78
CA LEU A 395 12.82 3.00 -13.15
C LEU A 395 13.95 1.97 -13.27
N SER A 396 14.91 1.96 -12.35
CA SER A 396 16.01 0.98 -12.34
C SER A 396 15.52 -0.44 -12.06
N LEU A 397 14.48 -0.57 -11.24
CA LEU A 397 13.82 -1.85 -10.94
C LEU A 397 12.94 -2.34 -12.09
N ALA A 398 12.41 -1.46 -12.92
CA ALA A 398 11.47 -1.80 -13.97
C ALA A 398 12.04 -2.79 -14.99
N ARG A 399 11.20 -3.72 -15.44
CA ARG A 399 11.50 -4.71 -16.48
C ARG A 399 10.47 -4.56 -17.59
N PHE A 400 10.95 -4.44 -18.80
CA PHE A 400 10.13 -4.17 -19.97
C PHE A 400 10.34 -5.26 -21.03
N THR A 401 9.26 -5.71 -21.63
CA THR A 401 9.32 -6.49 -22.86
C THR A 401 9.80 -5.58 -23.98
N THR A 402 10.65 -6.10 -24.86
CA THR A 402 11.22 -5.32 -25.94
C THR A 402 11.00 -6.00 -27.30
N THR A 403 11.35 -5.33 -28.38
CA THR A 403 11.33 -5.93 -29.73
C THR A 403 12.32 -7.10 -29.87
N ALA A 404 13.33 -7.21 -28.99
CA ALA A 404 14.23 -8.38 -28.92
C ALA A 404 13.59 -9.61 -28.25
N GLY A 405 12.41 -9.48 -27.66
CA GLY A 405 11.61 -10.57 -27.08
C GLY A 405 11.85 -10.86 -25.61
N GLU A 406 12.90 -10.33 -25.01
CA GLU A 406 13.24 -10.54 -23.59
C GLU A 406 12.77 -9.39 -22.73
N LYS A 407 12.50 -9.68 -21.44
CA LYS A 407 12.31 -8.65 -20.42
C LYS A 407 13.66 -8.10 -20.02
N ARG A 408 13.86 -6.77 -20.20
CA ARG A 408 15.09 -6.07 -19.86
C ARG A 408 14.87 -4.95 -18.85
N SER A 409 15.89 -4.68 -18.04
CA SER A 409 15.99 -3.41 -17.31
C SER A 409 16.40 -2.28 -18.25
N LEU A 410 16.14 -1.03 -17.85
CA LEU A 410 16.63 0.13 -18.62
C LEU A 410 18.17 0.17 -18.71
N LYS A 411 18.87 -0.32 -17.67
CA LYS A 411 20.32 -0.46 -17.71
C LYS A 411 20.78 -1.39 -18.84
N GLN A 412 20.17 -2.59 -18.94
CA GLN A 412 20.47 -3.54 -20.01
C GLN A 412 20.10 -2.99 -21.39
N TYR A 413 18.99 -2.23 -21.48
CA TYR A 413 18.63 -1.55 -22.72
C TYR A 413 19.70 -0.53 -23.14
N VAL A 414 20.15 0.33 -22.23
CA VAL A 414 21.19 1.34 -22.50
C VAL A 414 22.52 0.69 -22.91
N GLU A 415 22.90 -0.43 -22.29
CA GLU A 415 24.09 -1.20 -22.66
C GLU A 415 23.99 -1.83 -24.07
N ALA A 416 22.77 -2.09 -24.55
CA ALA A 416 22.50 -2.66 -25.88
C ALA A 416 22.21 -1.59 -26.97
N MET A 417 22.20 -0.30 -26.62
CA MET A 417 21.95 0.79 -27.57
C MET A 417 22.94 0.78 -28.73
N LYS A 418 22.46 1.17 -29.90
CA LYS A 418 23.31 1.31 -31.10
C LYS A 418 24.22 2.53 -30.98
N GLU A 419 25.31 2.48 -31.71
CA GLU A 419 26.18 3.66 -31.87
C GLU A 419 25.37 4.86 -32.40
N ASN A 420 25.58 6.04 -31.83
CA ASN A 420 24.82 7.27 -32.07
C ASN A 420 23.34 7.25 -31.65
N GLN A 421 22.86 6.23 -30.97
CA GLN A 421 21.54 6.25 -30.35
C GLN A 421 21.57 7.10 -29.08
N THR A 422 20.73 8.15 -29.03
CA THR A 422 20.70 9.13 -27.94
C THR A 422 19.48 8.97 -27.03
N GLU A 423 18.47 8.22 -27.46
CA GLU A 423 17.16 8.11 -26.79
C GLU A 423 16.79 6.65 -26.54
N ILE A 424 15.99 6.41 -25.52
CA ILE A 424 15.35 5.14 -25.21
C ILE A 424 13.99 5.15 -25.88
N TYR A 425 13.78 4.31 -26.89
CA TYR A 425 12.53 4.29 -27.62
C TYR A 425 11.50 3.35 -27.00
N TYR A 426 10.23 3.78 -26.99
CA TYR A 426 9.13 2.97 -26.52
C TYR A 426 7.88 3.11 -27.40
N LEU A 427 7.00 2.12 -27.31
CA LEU A 427 5.68 2.13 -27.91
C LEU A 427 4.66 1.62 -26.87
N VAL A 428 3.60 2.39 -26.64
CA VAL A 428 2.50 2.03 -25.71
C VAL A 428 1.32 1.48 -26.53
N GLY A 429 0.65 0.46 -26.00
CA GLY A 429 -0.57 -0.08 -26.60
C GLY A 429 -1.23 -1.14 -25.72
N ASP A 430 -2.35 -1.69 -26.17
CA ASP A 430 -3.20 -2.60 -25.42
C ASP A 430 -2.82 -4.09 -25.55
N SER A 431 -1.99 -4.44 -26.52
CA SER A 431 -1.61 -5.82 -26.81
C SER A 431 -0.20 -5.91 -27.36
N LEU A 432 0.58 -6.85 -26.80
CA LEU A 432 1.96 -7.12 -27.23
C LEU A 432 2.03 -7.58 -28.70
N GLU A 433 1.05 -8.37 -29.17
CA GLU A 433 1.01 -8.86 -30.55
C GLU A 433 0.78 -7.69 -31.53
N ARG A 434 -0.12 -6.78 -31.21
CA ARG A 434 -0.37 -5.57 -32.02
C ARG A 434 0.84 -4.64 -32.00
N LEU A 435 1.47 -4.47 -30.85
CA LEU A 435 2.68 -3.63 -30.78
C LEU A 435 3.79 -4.20 -31.66
N LYS A 436 4.03 -5.52 -31.64
CA LYS A 436 5.07 -6.17 -32.47
C LYS A 436 4.84 -6.00 -33.96
N SER A 437 3.60 -5.89 -34.40
CA SER A 437 3.23 -5.70 -35.82
C SER A 437 2.98 -4.24 -36.19
N ASN A 438 3.22 -3.29 -35.28
CA ASN A 438 2.90 -1.88 -35.52
C ASN A 438 3.89 -1.24 -36.50
N PRO A 439 3.41 -0.55 -37.56
CA PRO A 439 4.26 0.11 -38.55
C PRO A 439 5.27 1.10 -37.98
N LYS A 440 4.98 1.69 -36.84
CA LYS A 440 5.89 2.64 -36.17
C LYS A 440 7.23 2.02 -35.77
N LEU A 441 7.34 0.69 -35.74
CA LEU A 441 8.58 -0.05 -35.45
C LEU A 441 9.48 -0.24 -36.67
N GLU A 442 8.97 -0.10 -37.88
CA GLU A 442 9.68 -0.48 -39.12
C GLU A 442 11.08 0.11 -39.23
N SER A 443 11.19 1.43 -39.11
CA SER A 443 12.48 2.12 -39.26
C SER A 443 13.46 1.80 -38.13
N ALA A 444 12.95 1.60 -36.90
CA ALA A 444 13.76 1.15 -35.77
C ALA A 444 14.28 -0.28 -35.98
N THR A 445 13.39 -1.18 -36.42
CA THR A 445 13.73 -2.59 -36.73
C THR A 445 14.76 -2.69 -37.85
N ALA A 446 14.59 -1.91 -38.94
CA ALA A 446 15.54 -1.87 -40.05
C ALA A 446 16.96 -1.43 -39.64
N ARG A 447 17.11 -0.75 -38.51
CA ARG A 447 18.38 -0.31 -37.93
C ARG A 447 18.85 -1.18 -36.74
N GLY A 448 18.06 -2.21 -36.39
CA GLY A 448 18.33 -3.04 -35.22
C GLY A 448 18.24 -2.28 -33.91
N ILE A 449 17.47 -1.20 -33.86
CA ILE A 449 17.16 -0.42 -32.66
C ILE A 449 16.14 -1.22 -31.86
N GLU A 450 16.45 -1.48 -30.61
CA GLU A 450 15.52 -2.12 -29.68
C GLU A 450 14.49 -1.09 -29.18
N VAL A 451 13.21 -1.51 -29.05
CA VAL A 451 12.10 -0.65 -28.61
C VAL A 451 11.40 -1.33 -27.45
N LEU A 452 11.11 -0.59 -26.38
CA LEU A 452 10.30 -1.05 -25.26
C LEU A 452 8.83 -1.16 -25.70
N LEU A 453 8.20 -2.31 -25.42
CA LEU A 453 6.80 -2.58 -25.73
C LEU A 453 6.01 -2.53 -24.43
N LEU A 454 5.26 -1.47 -24.22
CA LEU A 454 4.58 -1.13 -22.98
C LEU A 454 3.08 -1.45 -23.11
N THR A 455 2.60 -2.41 -22.31
CA THR A 455 1.23 -2.93 -22.44
C THR A 455 0.38 -2.80 -21.19
N ASP A 456 0.94 -2.33 -20.09
CA ASP A 456 0.16 -2.13 -18.87
C ASP A 456 -0.60 -0.80 -18.93
N PRO A 457 -1.87 -0.73 -18.47
CA PRO A 457 -2.67 0.50 -18.52
C PRO A 457 -2.01 1.72 -17.87
N VAL A 458 -1.17 1.51 -16.86
CA VAL A 458 -0.43 2.58 -16.19
C VAL A 458 0.67 3.18 -17.06
N ASP A 459 1.13 2.46 -18.09
CA ASP A 459 2.26 2.90 -18.91
C ASP A 459 1.98 4.21 -19.65
N ALA A 460 0.75 4.42 -20.11
CA ALA A 460 0.34 5.67 -20.75
C ALA A 460 0.43 6.89 -19.82
N PHE A 461 0.32 6.69 -18.51
CA PHE A 461 0.35 7.79 -17.54
C PHE A 461 1.78 8.17 -17.17
N TRP A 462 2.63 7.22 -16.76
CA TRP A 462 3.99 7.55 -16.33
C TRP A 462 4.89 8.02 -17.47
N THR A 463 4.68 7.51 -18.68
CA THR A 463 5.43 7.95 -19.88
C THR A 463 5.16 9.39 -20.27
N SER A 464 4.00 9.95 -19.87
CA SER A 464 3.67 11.38 -20.12
C SER A 464 4.57 12.36 -19.36
N ALA A 465 5.30 11.89 -18.35
CA ALA A 465 6.15 12.73 -17.51
C ALA A 465 7.54 13.06 -18.12
N GLN A 466 7.78 12.70 -19.39
CA GLN A 466 9.04 12.96 -20.11
C GLN A 466 10.29 12.58 -19.31
N LEU A 467 10.38 11.32 -18.95
CA LEU A 467 11.44 10.79 -18.10
C LEU A 467 12.72 10.54 -18.88
N ASP A 468 13.84 10.55 -18.17
CA ASP A 468 15.13 10.08 -18.64
C ASP A 468 15.67 8.96 -17.73
N PHE A 469 16.61 8.17 -18.26
CA PHE A 469 17.36 7.18 -17.50
C PHE A 469 18.84 7.23 -17.89
N GLY A 470 19.70 7.56 -16.92
CA GLY A 470 21.12 7.71 -17.17
C GLY A 470 21.45 8.82 -18.18
N GLY A 471 20.67 9.90 -18.19
CA GLY A 471 20.82 11.02 -19.14
C GLY A 471 20.31 10.70 -20.55
N LYS A 472 19.60 9.60 -20.75
CA LYS A 472 18.96 9.21 -22.01
C LYS A 472 17.44 9.40 -21.88
N PRO A 473 16.85 10.36 -22.63
CA PRO A 473 15.40 10.58 -22.57
C PRO A 473 14.64 9.38 -23.15
N LEU A 474 13.46 9.10 -22.55
CA LEU A 474 12.52 8.14 -23.08
C LEU A 474 11.67 8.83 -24.17
N LYS A 475 11.63 8.25 -25.37
CA LYS A 475 10.97 8.82 -26.54
C LYS A 475 9.90 7.88 -27.11
N SER A 476 8.67 8.36 -27.21
CA SER A 476 7.58 7.62 -27.84
C SER A 476 7.73 7.55 -29.35
N LEU A 477 7.52 6.36 -29.93
CA LEU A 477 7.37 6.20 -31.37
C LEU A 477 5.97 6.60 -31.88
N SER A 478 5.03 6.90 -30.98
CA SER A 478 3.68 7.38 -31.32
C SER A 478 3.52 8.90 -31.20
N GLN A 479 4.60 9.65 -30.91
CA GLN A 479 4.53 11.08 -30.62
C GLN A 479 5.67 11.86 -31.28
N GLY A 480 5.33 12.99 -31.89
CA GLY A 480 6.29 13.92 -32.48
C GLY A 480 7.15 13.30 -33.58
N ASP A 481 8.15 14.04 -33.98
CA ASP A 481 9.10 13.60 -35.01
C ASP A 481 10.17 12.70 -34.38
N VAL A 482 10.53 11.63 -35.09
CA VAL A 482 11.61 10.69 -34.71
C VAL A 482 12.68 10.78 -35.79
N ASN A 483 13.94 10.95 -35.39
CA ASN A 483 15.06 11.02 -36.31
C ASN A 483 16.05 9.87 -36.04
N PHE A 484 16.18 8.98 -37.01
CA PHE A 484 17.12 7.85 -37.00
C PHE A 484 18.30 8.05 -37.99
N ASP A 485 18.49 9.23 -38.57
CA ASP A 485 19.44 9.46 -39.68
C ASP A 485 20.89 9.15 -39.31
N LEU A 486 21.24 9.30 -38.02
CA LEU A 486 22.60 9.03 -37.53
C LEU A 486 22.87 7.52 -37.30
N ILE A 487 21.84 6.66 -37.40
CA ILE A 487 21.94 5.21 -37.16
C ILE A 487 21.74 4.50 -38.49
N PRO A 488 22.77 3.85 -39.08
CA PRO A 488 22.66 3.22 -40.38
C PRO A 488 21.70 2.01 -40.34
N LYS A 489 21.06 1.72 -41.48
CA LYS A 489 20.29 0.49 -41.68
C LYS A 489 21.25 -0.73 -41.70
N LEU A 490 20.79 -1.87 -41.19
CA LEU A 490 21.57 -3.12 -41.13
C LEU A 490 21.89 -3.68 -42.52
N ASP A 491 20.96 -3.59 -43.49
CA ASP A 491 21.12 -4.08 -44.85
C ASP A 491 21.43 -2.92 -45.82
N GLN A 492 22.71 -2.50 -45.89
CA GLN A 492 23.13 -1.51 -46.88
C GLN A 492 23.32 -2.09 -48.29
N ASP A 493 23.32 -3.42 -48.48
CA ASP A 493 23.68 -4.05 -49.76
C ASP A 493 22.49 -4.27 -50.74
N GLN A 494 21.23 -4.09 -50.32
CA GLN A 494 20.08 -4.29 -51.19
C GLN A 494 19.53 -3.01 -51.84
N ASP A 495 19.96 -1.82 -51.45
CA ASP A 495 19.45 -0.54 -51.94
C ASP A 495 20.19 -0.02 -53.24
N LYS A 496 20.99 -0.90 -53.89
CA LYS A 496 21.67 -0.56 -55.16
C LYS A 496 20.85 -0.76 -56.42
N GLY A 497 19.53 -0.99 -56.30
CA GLY A 497 18.71 -1.50 -57.41
C GLY A 497 17.58 -0.65 -57.91
N THR A 498 17.21 0.47 -57.34
CA THR A 498 16.13 1.33 -57.90
C THR A 498 16.52 2.80 -57.89
N LYS A 499 17.33 3.16 -58.88
CA LYS A 499 17.45 4.56 -59.32
C LYS A 499 16.29 4.89 -60.22
N ASP A 500 15.65 6.06 -59.91
CA ASP A 500 14.75 6.80 -60.78
C ASP A 500 13.32 6.21 -61.05
N GLU A 501 12.60 5.83 -60.01
CA GLU A 501 11.14 6.02 -60.05
C GLU A 501 10.87 7.47 -59.59
N ALA A 502 10.09 8.21 -60.39
CA ALA A 502 9.76 9.60 -60.15
C ALA A 502 9.22 9.79 -58.72
N LYS A 503 9.98 10.44 -57.87
CA LYS A 503 9.49 10.84 -56.56
C LYS A 503 8.26 11.71 -56.77
N ALA A 504 7.08 11.22 -56.33
CA ALA A 504 5.88 12.06 -56.29
C ALA A 504 6.26 13.34 -55.50
N ASP A 505 5.79 14.49 -56.04
CA ASP A 505 6.05 15.76 -55.36
C ASP A 505 5.40 15.74 -53.98
N GLU A 506 6.21 15.71 -52.95
CA GLU A 506 5.78 15.61 -51.54
C GLU A 506 4.69 16.61 -51.21
N ALA A 507 4.86 17.86 -51.64
CA ALA A 507 3.92 18.94 -51.38
C ALA A 507 2.55 18.66 -52.00
N THR A 508 2.52 18.12 -53.24
CA THR A 508 1.31 17.77 -53.97
C THR A 508 0.56 16.63 -53.27
N VAL A 509 1.25 15.55 -52.88
CA VAL A 509 0.62 14.40 -52.19
C VAL A 509 0.04 14.84 -50.86
N ILE A 510 0.79 15.58 -50.06
CA ILE A 510 0.32 16.09 -48.75
C ILE A 510 -0.90 16.99 -48.94
N ALA A 511 -0.90 17.89 -49.92
CA ALA A 511 -2.02 18.79 -50.17
C ALA A 511 -3.30 18.03 -50.57
N VAL A 512 -3.18 17.01 -51.43
CA VAL A 512 -4.32 16.17 -51.89
C VAL A 512 -4.93 15.42 -50.71
N ILE A 513 -4.10 14.83 -49.82
CA ILE A 513 -4.59 14.10 -48.66
C ILE A 513 -5.23 15.05 -47.66
N LYS A 514 -4.63 16.22 -47.39
CA LYS A 514 -5.22 17.24 -46.51
C LYS A 514 -6.56 17.74 -46.97
N ASP A 515 -6.69 18.03 -48.28
CA ASP A 515 -7.95 18.49 -48.87
C ASP A 515 -9.05 17.42 -48.72
N ALA A 516 -8.71 16.16 -48.94
CA ALA A 516 -9.65 15.05 -48.84
C ALA A 516 -10.09 14.75 -47.40
N LEU A 517 -9.16 14.75 -46.44
CA LEU A 517 -9.41 14.37 -45.05
C LEU A 517 -10.00 15.53 -44.22
N GLY A 518 -9.72 16.77 -44.61
CA GLY A 518 -10.19 17.96 -43.89
C GLY A 518 -9.87 17.92 -42.40
N ASP A 519 -10.89 18.10 -41.61
CA ASP A 519 -10.78 18.17 -40.14
C ASP A 519 -10.57 16.83 -39.41
N ARG A 520 -10.39 15.70 -40.10
CA ARG A 520 -10.20 14.38 -39.46
C ARG A 520 -8.81 14.18 -38.93
N VAL A 521 -7.84 14.89 -39.44
CA VAL A 521 -6.44 14.91 -38.99
C VAL A 521 -6.00 16.34 -38.68
N SER A 522 -5.06 16.52 -37.77
CA SER A 522 -4.49 17.84 -37.49
C SER A 522 -3.44 18.25 -38.52
N ASP A 523 -2.74 17.28 -39.07
CA ASP A 523 -1.73 17.47 -40.10
C ASP A 523 -1.48 16.20 -40.91
N VAL A 524 -0.83 16.33 -42.08
CA VAL A 524 -0.28 15.21 -42.88
C VAL A 524 1.19 15.49 -43.12
N LYS A 525 2.07 14.49 -42.89
CA LYS A 525 3.52 14.62 -43.00
C LYS A 525 4.14 13.41 -43.69
N ALA A 526 5.28 13.62 -44.37
CA ALA A 526 6.14 12.50 -44.78
C ALA A 526 6.75 11.80 -43.55
N SER A 527 6.67 10.46 -43.53
CA SER A 527 7.15 9.66 -42.44
C SER A 527 8.65 9.34 -42.55
N GLN A 528 9.36 9.41 -41.43
CA GLN A 528 10.71 8.89 -41.27
C GLN A 528 10.75 7.51 -40.59
N ARG A 529 9.60 7.05 -40.04
CA ARG A 529 9.51 5.79 -39.30
C ARG A 529 8.94 4.63 -40.12
N LEU A 530 8.36 4.92 -41.29
CA LEU A 530 7.80 3.90 -42.21
C LEU A 530 8.84 3.49 -43.24
N THR A 531 8.86 2.19 -43.58
CA THR A 531 9.70 1.63 -44.66
C THR A 531 8.89 0.80 -45.66
N SER A 532 7.89 0.07 -45.22
CA SER A 532 7.05 -0.83 -46.00
C SER A 532 5.57 -0.45 -45.95
N SER A 533 5.06 0.02 -44.82
CA SER A 533 3.66 0.42 -44.65
C SER A 533 3.38 1.79 -45.31
N ALA A 534 2.13 1.98 -45.72
CA ALA A 534 1.69 3.20 -46.44
C ALA A 534 1.52 4.42 -45.51
N SER A 535 1.00 4.20 -44.29
CA SER A 535 0.67 5.26 -43.35
C SER A 535 0.66 4.80 -41.91
N CYS A 536 0.78 5.73 -40.95
CA CYS A 536 0.54 5.53 -39.52
C CYS A 536 0.01 6.81 -38.88
N LEU A 537 -0.54 6.69 -37.65
CA LEU A 537 -1.02 7.83 -36.87
C LEU A 537 -0.05 8.14 -35.73
N VAL A 538 0.21 9.43 -35.52
CA VAL A 538 1.03 9.92 -34.42
C VAL A 538 0.36 11.10 -33.73
N ALA A 539 0.70 11.30 -32.44
CA ALA A 539 0.31 12.51 -31.71
C ALA A 539 1.27 13.66 -31.98
N GLY A 540 0.81 14.89 -31.76
CA GLY A 540 1.68 16.07 -31.83
C GLY A 540 2.79 16.03 -30.80
N GLY A 541 3.91 16.73 -31.06
CA GLY A 541 5.10 16.69 -30.19
C GLY A 541 4.91 17.28 -28.78
N MET A 542 3.93 18.12 -28.57
CA MET A 542 3.67 18.83 -27.29
C MET A 542 2.37 18.39 -26.61
N GLY A 543 1.83 17.25 -26.93
CA GLY A 543 0.62 16.70 -26.32
C GLY A 543 0.88 15.39 -25.57
N PRO A 544 -0.16 14.76 -25.03
CA PRO A 544 -0.07 13.40 -24.54
C PRO A 544 0.25 12.41 -25.67
N ASP A 545 0.80 11.25 -25.32
CA ASP A 545 0.96 10.15 -26.26
C ASP A 545 -0.40 9.70 -26.81
N ARG A 546 -0.41 9.13 -28.01
CA ARG A 546 -1.61 8.67 -28.70
C ARG A 546 -2.47 7.72 -27.84
N GLU A 547 -1.86 6.85 -27.04
CA GLU A 547 -2.59 5.91 -26.19
C GLU A 547 -3.26 6.62 -25.00
N LEU A 548 -2.59 7.59 -24.39
CA LEU A 548 -3.19 8.39 -23.33
C LEU A 548 -4.37 9.22 -23.85
N GLU A 549 -4.26 9.79 -25.08
CA GLU A 549 -5.36 10.49 -25.72
C GLU A 549 -6.61 9.60 -25.88
N LYS A 550 -6.41 8.35 -26.32
CA LYS A 550 -7.50 7.36 -26.45
C LYS A 550 -8.15 7.04 -25.09
N LEU A 551 -7.34 6.85 -24.06
CA LEU A 551 -7.84 6.58 -22.71
C LEU A 551 -8.65 7.77 -22.15
N LEU A 552 -8.19 8.99 -22.35
CA LEU A 552 -8.89 10.21 -21.92
C LEU A 552 -10.20 10.41 -22.70
N ALA A 553 -10.20 10.14 -24.00
CA ALA A 553 -11.40 10.22 -24.83
C ALA A 553 -12.46 9.19 -24.40
N ARG A 554 -12.07 7.94 -24.14
CA ARG A 554 -12.97 6.88 -23.63
C ARG A 554 -13.55 7.23 -22.25
N ALA A 555 -12.79 7.93 -21.40
CA ALA A 555 -13.24 8.37 -20.09
C ALA A 555 -14.10 9.65 -20.11
N ASN A 556 -14.47 10.18 -21.28
CA ASN A 556 -15.18 11.46 -21.47
C ASN A 556 -14.50 12.67 -20.78
N LYS A 557 -13.19 12.60 -20.61
CA LYS A 557 -12.38 13.64 -19.93
C LYS A 557 -11.66 14.59 -20.91
N GLY A 558 -12.22 14.81 -22.09
CA GLY A 558 -11.72 15.75 -23.08
C GLY A 558 -12.03 15.31 -24.51
N ALA A 559 -12.11 16.26 -25.44
CA ALA A 559 -12.03 15.96 -26.88
C ALA A 559 -10.58 15.58 -27.16
N GLY A 560 -10.31 14.34 -27.57
CA GLY A 560 -8.99 13.93 -28.00
C GLY A 560 -8.44 14.88 -29.08
N SER A 561 -7.13 15.14 -29.07
CA SER A 561 -6.52 15.91 -30.16
C SER A 561 -6.60 15.10 -31.44
N LYS A 562 -6.77 15.80 -32.58
CA LYS A 562 -6.78 15.14 -33.89
C LYS A 562 -5.37 14.60 -34.16
N PRO A 563 -5.22 13.34 -34.64
CA PRO A 563 -3.92 12.78 -34.94
C PRO A 563 -3.25 13.44 -36.14
N ILE A 564 -1.95 13.28 -36.25
CA ILE A 564 -1.19 13.54 -37.46
C ILE A 564 -1.12 12.23 -38.25
N LEU A 565 -1.43 12.29 -39.55
CA LEU A 565 -1.24 11.18 -40.49
C LEU A 565 0.17 11.25 -41.08
N GLU A 566 1.04 10.30 -40.76
CA GLU A 566 2.30 10.14 -41.45
C GLU A 566 2.15 9.17 -42.63
N ILE A 567 2.73 9.54 -43.78
CA ILE A 567 2.66 8.79 -45.03
C ILE A 567 4.05 8.42 -45.54
N ASN A 568 4.16 7.23 -46.12
CA ASN A 568 5.37 6.76 -46.79
C ASN A 568 5.33 7.13 -48.28
N LEU A 569 6.08 8.16 -48.68
CA LEU A 569 6.12 8.63 -50.05
C LEU A 569 6.65 7.60 -51.06
N GLN A 570 7.35 6.58 -50.62
CA GLN A 570 7.87 5.50 -51.47
C GLN A 570 6.86 4.34 -51.64
N HIS A 571 5.77 4.36 -50.88
CA HIS A 571 4.75 3.31 -50.98
C HIS A 571 3.91 3.49 -52.24
N PRO A 572 3.66 2.43 -53.06
CA PRO A 572 2.92 2.54 -54.34
C PRO A 572 1.56 3.22 -54.22
N LEU A 573 0.77 2.91 -53.18
CA LEU A 573 -0.53 3.56 -52.95
C LEU A 573 -0.42 5.07 -52.69
N VAL A 574 0.64 5.51 -52.04
CA VAL A 574 0.86 6.94 -51.79
C VAL A 574 1.39 7.64 -53.03
N ALA A 575 2.24 6.99 -53.80
CA ALA A 575 2.76 7.52 -55.07
C ALA A 575 1.66 7.80 -56.09
N THR A 576 0.59 6.98 -56.13
CA THR A 576 -0.55 7.21 -57.05
C THR A 576 -1.30 8.52 -56.77
N LEU A 577 -1.26 9.05 -55.55
CA LEU A 577 -1.86 10.33 -55.17
C LEU A 577 -1.11 11.54 -55.73
N GLY A 578 0.14 11.37 -56.15
CA GLY A 578 0.93 12.39 -56.84
C GLY A 578 0.74 12.40 -58.36
N ASP A 579 0.03 11.42 -58.93
CA ASP A 579 -0.22 11.38 -60.38
C ASP A 579 -1.39 12.32 -60.73
N THR A 580 -1.14 13.27 -61.60
CA THR A 580 -2.11 14.24 -62.09
C THR A 580 -3.29 13.62 -62.88
N LYS A 581 -3.18 12.32 -63.21
CA LYS A 581 -4.24 11.57 -63.92
C LYS A 581 -5.25 10.94 -62.96
N THR A 582 -4.96 10.88 -61.65
CA THR A 582 -5.86 10.30 -60.65
C THR A 582 -7.11 11.18 -60.50
N ASP A 583 -8.29 10.59 -60.65
CA ASP A 583 -9.55 11.29 -60.44
C ASP A 583 -9.70 11.76 -58.99
N LYS A 584 -10.26 12.96 -58.77
CA LYS A 584 -10.43 13.55 -57.43
C LYS A 584 -11.21 12.64 -56.48
N ALA A 585 -12.22 11.91 -56.94
CA ALA A 585 -13.00 11.00 -56.13
C ALA A 585 -12.17 9.78 -55.71
N GLU A 586 -11.32 9.30 -56.59
CA GLU A 586 -10.40 8.19 -56.31
C GLU A 586 -9.29 8.60 -55.33
N ALA A 587 -8.72 9.79 -55.51
CA ALA A 587 -7.74 10.35 -54.59
C ALA A 587 -8.33 10.53 -53.18
N ALA A 588 -9.59 10.95 -53.06
CA ALA A 588 -10.29 11.04 -51.79
C ALA A 588 -10.51 9.66 -51.16
N ASP A 589 -10.97 8.66 -51.92
CA ASP A 589 -11.15 7.29 -51.44
C ASP A 589 -9.81 6.70 -50.94
N LEU A 590 -8.70 6.91 -51.63
CA LEU A 590 -7.37 6.49 -51.25
C LEU A 590 -6.90 7.19 -49.95
N ALA A 591 -7.10 8.51 -49.86
CA ALA A 591 -6.74 9.27 -48.65
C ALA A 591 -7.50 8.77 -47.42
N PHE A 592 -8.81 8.52 -47.52
CA PHE A 592 -9.60 7.91 -46.46
C PHE A 592 -9.12 6.50 -46.12
N LEU A 593 -8.78 5.69 -47.11
CA LEU A 593 -8.28 4.33 -46.87
C LEU A 593 -6.95 4.33 -46.11
N LEU A 594 -6.04 5.25 -46.44
CA LEU A 594 -4.77 5.42 -45.70
C LEU A 594 -5.01 5.77 -44.22
N LEU A 595 -5.97 6.67 -43.96
CA LEU A 595 -6.34 7.05 -42.59
C LEU A 595 -6.97 5.86 -41.85
N GLU A 596 -7.93 5.18 -42.46
CA GLU A 596 -8.68 4.08 -41.85
C GLU A 596 -7.81 2.84 -41.60
N GLN A 597 -6.88 2.54 -42.51
CA GLN A 597 -5.86 1.49 -42.27
C GLN A 597 -4.96 1.85 -41.09
N ALA A 598 -4.51 3.09 -41.01
CA ALA A 598 -3.68 3.55 -39.90
C ALA A 598 -4.44 3.50 -38.55
N GLN A 599 -5.75 3.80 -38.54
CA GLN A 599 -6.62 3.63 -37.37
C GLN A 599 -6.71 2.18 -36.93
N ILE A 600 -6.96 1.25 -37.86
CA ILE A 600 -7.06 -0.19 -37.58
C ILE A 600 -5.74 -0.73 -36.98
N LEU A 601 -4.59 -0.34 -37.54
CA LEU A 601 -3.28 -0.73 -37.06
C LEU A 601 -2.96 -0.11 -35.70
N ASP A 602 -3.57 1.03 -35.38
CA ASP A 602 -3.46 1.69 -34.06
C ASP A 602 -4.48 1.15 -33.04
N GLY A 603 -5.29 0.13 -33.42
CA GLY A 603 -6.29 -0.50 -32.57
C GLY A 603 -7.62 0.26 -32.47
N GLU A 604 -7.87 1.19 -33.40
CA GLU A 604 -9.12 1.93 -33.48
C GLU A 604 -10.01 1.34 -34.59
N LEU A 605 -11.30 1.54 -34.48
CA LEU A 605 -12.22 1.23 -35.57
C LEU A 605 -12.40 2.48 -36.46
N PRO A 606 -12.57 2.32 -37.80
CA PRO A 606 -13.01 3.42 -38.65
C PRO A 606 -14.30 4.04 -38.11
N GLU A 607 -14.44 5.37 -38.22
CA GLU A 607 -15.66 6.08 -37.78
C GLU A 607 -16.92 5.55 -38.46
N ASP A 608 -16.80 5.18 -39.75
CA ASP A 608 -17.86 4.57 -40.54
C ASP A 608 -17.33 3.27 -41.19
N PRO A 609 -17.49 2.12 -40.52
CA PRO A 609 -17.06 0.82 -41.05
C PRO A 609 -17.73 0.41 -42.36
N ALA A 610 -18.95 0.86 -42.60
CA ALA A 610 -19.68 0.56 -43.84
C ALA A 610 -19.10 1.34 -45.03
N ALA A 611 -18.77 2.62 -44.81
CA ALA A 611 -18.11 3.45 -45.83
C ALA A 611 -16.69 2.92 -46.13
N PHE A 612 -15.95 2.48 -45.11
CA PHE A 612 -14.64 1.83 -45.27
C PHE A 612 -14.74 0.59 -46.14
N ALA A 613 -15.66 -0.34 -45.85
CA ALA A 613 -15.86 -1.55 -46.63
C ALA A 613 -16.25 -1.22 -48.07
N SER A 614 -17.10 -0.23 -48.29
CA SER A 614 -17.53 0.24 -49.63
C SER A 614 -16.37 0.81 -50.45
N ARG A 615 -15.49 1.64 -49.81
CA ARG A 615 -14.27 2.18 -50.45
C ARG A 615 -13.30 1.07 -50.85
N LEU A 616 -13.04 0.17 -49.92
CA LEU A 616 -12.15 -0.98 -50.15
C LEU A 616 -12.62 -1.82 -51.32
N ASN A 617 -13.92 -2.17 -51.37
CA ASN A 617 -14.50 -2.95 -52.46
C ASN A 617 -14.38 -2.25 -53.81
N ARG A 618 -14.61 -0.91 -53.88
CA ARG A 618 -14.45 -0.15 -55.13
C ARG A 618 -13.02 -0.20 -55.66
N LEU A 619 -12.03 -0.01 -54.80
CA LEU A 619 -10.62 -0.02 -55.20
C LEU A 619 -10.13 -1.42 -55.60
N VAL A 620 -10.55 -2.47 -54.89
CA VAL A 620 -10.23 -3.87 -55.23
C VAL A 620 -10.86 -4.24 -56.59
N LEU A 621 -12.14 -3.89 -56.85
CA LEU A 621 -12.81 -4.18 -58.10
C LEU A 621 -12.11 -3.51 -59.31
N ARG A 622 -11.67 -2.27 -59.15
CA ARG A 622 -10.90 -1.56 -60.20
C ARG A 622 -9.57 -2.25 -60.49
N GLY A 623 -8.84 -2.68 -59.46
CA GLY A 623 -7.60 -3.44 -59.62
C GLY A 623 -7.81 -4.75 -60.38
N VAL A 624 -8.88 -5.47 -60.09
CA VAL A 624 -9.23 -6.72 -60.79
C VAL A 624 -9.62 -6.49 -62.23
N VAL A 625 -10.41 -5.44 -62.52
CA VAL A 625 -10.85 -5.10 -63.90
C VAL A 625 -9.70 -4.56 -64.74
N ALA A 626 -8.72 -3.89 -64.17
CA ALA A 626 -7.57 -3.37 -64.91
C ALA A 626 -6.55 -4.44 -65.34
N HIS A 627 -6.58 -5.63 -64.74
CA HIS A 627 -5.67 -6.75 -65.01
C HIS A 627 -6.35 -7.96 -65.66
N GLY A 628 -7.65 -7.90 -65.93
CA GLY A 628 -8.44 -8.87 -66.72
C GLY A 628 -8.76 -8.33 -68.10
#